data_ee258ea556bb74fa185e228da767c97f
#
_entry.id   ee258ea556bb74fa185e228da767c97f
#
_cell.length_a   1.000
_cell.length_b   1.000
_cell.length_c   1.000
_cell.angle_alpha   90.00
_cell.angle_beta   90.00
_cell.angle_gamma   90.00
#
_symmetry.space_group_name_H-M   'P 1'
#
loop_
_entity.id
_entity.type
_entity.pdbx_description
1 polymer ?
#
loop_
_entity_poly.entity_id
_entity_poly.type
_entity_poly.pdbx_seq_one_letter_code
_entity_poly.pdbx_strand_id
1 'polypeptide(L)'
;MAKSVRVIGKGNRERIVSLPEACGALFGFWLKDRPRGEFAFAQHPGGPPPTPQAARAYFRRLRQRAHIAKPITPHKLRHTYATNRLNAGAEQVDIQALLGHVNLATTEIYTHVDQDRMAAVVNQR
;
A
#
# COMPACT_ATOMS: atom_id res chain seq x y z
N MET A 1 -11.44 -5.69 -10.78
CA MET A 1 -10.51 -5.87 -9.64
C MET A 1 -9.25 -5.06 -9.90
N ALA A 2 -8.84 -4.26 -8.94
CA ALA A 2 -7.59 -3.50 -9.04
C ALA A 2 -6.39 -4.42 -8.77
N LYS A 3 -5.37 -4.38 -9.63
CA LYS A 3 -4.16 -5.21 -9.50
C LYS A 3 -2.98 -4.47 -8.90
N SER A 4 -2.94 -3.16 -9.08
CA SER A 4 -1.85 -2.33 -8.58
C SER A 4 -2.33 -0.91 -8.29
N VAL A 5 -1.54 -0.18 -7.53
CA VAL A 5 -1.72 1.25 -7.27
C VAL A 5 -0.44 2.00 -7.58
N ARG A 6 -0.61 3.19 -8.10
CA ARG A 6 0.47 4.14 -8.30
C ARG A 6 0.61 5.00 -7.05
N VAL A 7 1.80 5.06 -6.51
CA VAL A 7 2.10 5.83 -5.30
C VAL A 7 3.20 6.83 -5.59
N ILE A 8 2.99 8.07 -5.17
CA ILE A 8 4.01 9.12 -5.24
C ILE A 8 4.60 9.28 -3.84
N GLY A 9 5.86 8.92 -3.70
CA GLY A 9 6.57 8.96 -2.43
C GLY A 9 7.39 10.24 -2.25
N LYS A 10 8.25 10.20 -1.24
CA LYS A 10 9.16 11.29 -0.91
C LYS A 10 10.04 11.68 -2.10
N GLY A 11 10.20 12.97 -2.33
CA GLY A 11 10.97 13.48 -3.47
C GLY A 11 10.24 13.35 -4.80
N ASN A 12 8.91 13.27 -4.78
CA ASN A 12 8.06 13.13 -5.96
C ASN A 12 8.37 11.87 -6.78
N ARG A 13 8.90 10.83 -6.13
CA ARG A 13 9.20 9.55 -6.79
C ARG A 13 7.95 8.71 -6.90
N GLU A 14 7.68 8.27 -8.10
CA GLU A 14 6.55 7.42 -8.42
C GLU A 14 6.96 5.95 -8.37
N ARG A 15 6.09 5.11 -7.80
CA ARG A 15 6.22 3.66 -7.91
C ARG A 15 4.87 3.01 -8.07
N ILE A 16 4.86 1.83 -8.65
CA ILE A 16 3.68 1.00 -8.80
C ILE A 16 3.78 -0.14 -7.79
N VAL A 17 2.76 -0.26 -6.95
CA VAL A 17 2.68 -1.28 -5.90
C VAL A 17 1.62 -2.30 -6.29
N SER A 18 2.02 -3.57 -6.38
CA SER A 18 1.09 -4.68 -6.62
C SER A 18 0.22 -4.92 -5.40
N LEU A 19 -1.06 -5.17 -5.63
CA LEU A 19 -2.02 -5.48 -4.58
C LEU A 19 -2.26 -6.99 -4.50
N PRO A 20 -2.33 -7.57 -3.29
CA PRO A 20 -2.86 -8.91 -3.12
C PRO A 20 -4.25 -9.01 -3.72
N GLU A 21 -4.60 -10.18 -4.24
CA GLU A 21 -5.86 -10.39 -4.95
C GLU A 21 -7.09 -9.98 -4.11
N ALA A 22 -7.13 -10.39 -2.85
CA ALA A 22 -8.21 -10.03 -1.93
C ALA A 22 -8.27 -8.51 -1.70
N CYS A 23 -7.13 -7.86 -1.52
CA CYS A 23 -7.04 -6.41 -1.37
C CYS A 23 -7.49 -5.68 -2.64
N GLY A 24 -7.08 -6.18 -3.79
CA GLY A 24 -7.47 -5.63 -5.10
C GLY A 24 -8.97 -5.70 -5.34
N ALA A 25 -9.63 -6.76 -4.90
CA ALA A 25 -11.08 -6.90 -4.99
C ALA A 25 -11.80 -5.85 -4.13
N LEU A 26 -11.40 -5.71 -2.86
CA LEU A 26 -11.96 -4.70 -1.94
C LEU A 26 -11.70 -3.28 -2.44
N PHE A 27 -10.50 -3.02 -2.93
CA PHE A 27 -10.16 -1.73 -3.49
C PHE A 27 -10.97 -1.41 -4.76
N GLY A 28 -11.26 -2.43 -5.56
CA GLY A 28 -12.14 -2.29 -6.72
C GLY A 28 -13.56 -1.84 -6.35
N PHE A 29 -14.11 -2.35 -5.25
CA PHE A 29 -15.40 -1.87 -4.72
C PHE A 29 -15.32 -0.41 -4.28
N TRP A 30 -14.30 -0.05 -3.52
CA TRP A 30 -14.07 1.34 -3.11
C TRP A 30 -13.99 2.29 -4.30
N LEU A 31 -13.29 1.90 -5.37
CA LEU A 31 -13.12 2.75 -6.56
C LEU A 31 -14.43 3.07 -7.28
N LYS A 32 -15.48 2.25 -7.12
CA LYS A 32 -16.79 2.50 -7.73
C LYS A 32 -17.54 3.64 -7.04
N ASP A 33 -17.42 3.72 -5.73
CA ASP A 33 -18.25 4.61 -4.90
C ASP A 33 -17.49 5.84 -4.37
N ARG A 34 -16.17 5.87 -4.54
CA ARG A 34 -15.35 6.98 -4.06
C ARG A 34 -15.59 8.29 -4.82
N PRO A 35 -15.27 9.44 -4.23
CA PRO A 35 -15.23 10.69 -4.96
C PRO A 35 -14.31 10.60 -6.20
N ARG A 36 -14.77 11.08 -7.32
CA ARG A 36 -13.97 11.05 -8.56
C ARG A 36 -12.78 12.00 -8.47
N GLY A 37 -11.64 11.57 -8.98
CA GLY A 37 -10.42 12.36 -9.00
C GLY A 37 -9.19 11.49 -9.11
N GLU A 38 -8.05 12.15 -9.10
CA GLU A 38 -6.74 11.49 -9.24
C GLU A 38 -6.41 10.60 -8.03
N PHE A 39 -6.76 11.07 -6.83
CA PHE A 39 -6.36 10.39 -5.60
C PHE A 39 -7.44 9.45 -5.08
N ALA A 40 -7.03 8.21 -4.78
CA ALA A 40 -7.95 7.15 -4.38
C ALA A 40 -8.71 7.45 -3.07
N PHE A 41 -8.10 8.17 -2.14
CA PHE A 41 -8.67 8.44 -0.82
C PHE A 41 -8.99 9.92 -0.58
N ALA A 42 -9.15 10.69 -1.65
CA ALA A 42 -9.64 12.07 -1.52
C ALA A 42 -11.03 12.09 -0.89
N GLN A 43 -11.30 13.11 -0.05
CA GLN A 43 -12.57 13.22 0.66
C GLN A 43 -13.69 13.82 -0.21
N HIS A 44 -13.32 14.50 -1.28
CA HIS A 44 -14.29 15.12 -2.22
C HIS A 44 -13.75 15.06 -3.65
N PRO A 45 -14.62 15.20 -4.66
CA PRO A 45 -14.19 15.12 -6.05
C PRO A 45 -13.09 16.14 -6.38
N GLY A 46 -12.05 15.67 -7.05
CA GLY A 46 -10.89 16.51 -7.41
C GLY A 46 -10.03 16.96 -6.24
N GLY A 47 -10.30 16.46 -5.03
CA GLY A 47 -9.60 16.85 -3.83
C GLY A 47 -8.18 16.28 -3.71
N PRO A 48 -7.39 16.83 -2.76
CA PRO A 48 -6.04 16.32 -2.48
C PRO A 48 -6.08 14.96 -1.77
N PRO A 49 -4.94 14.26 -1.72
CA PRO A 49 -4.84 13.05 -0.89
C PRO A 49 -4.95 13.41 0.59
N PRO A 50 -5.37 12.46 1.45
CA PRO A 50 -5.41 12.72 2.89
C PRO A 50 -4.02 13.01 3.43
N THR A 51 -3.96 13.87 4.44
CA THR A 51 -2.71 14.15 5.16
C THR A 51 -2.30 12.96 6.03
N PRO A 52 -1.01 12.84 6.41
CA PRO A 52 -0.59 11.82 7.37
C PRO A 52 -1.35 11.87 8.70
N GLN A 53 -1.69 13.07 9.17
CA GLN A 53 -2.48 13.25 10.39
C GLN A 53 -3.90 12.71 10.22
N ALA A 54 -4.55 12.98 9.09
CA ALA A 54 -5.88 12.48 8.78
C ALA A 54 -5.88 10.94 8.71
N ALA A 55 -4.87 10.34 8.09
CA ALA A 55 -4.71 8.89 8.03
C ALA A 55 -4.57 8.29 9.43
N ARG A 56 -3.70 8.85 10.28
CA ARG A 56 -3.53 8.39 11.67
C ARG A 56 -4.82 8.51 12.49
N ALA A 57 -5.55 9.61 12.33
CA ALA A 57 -6.84 9.80 13.00
C ALA A 57 -7.87 8.77 12.55
N TYR A 58 -7.90 8.44 11.27
CA TYR A 58 -8.77 7.41 10.72
C TYR A 58 -8.46 6.03 11.32
N PHE A 59 -7.19 5.62 11.38
CA PHE A 59 -6.79 4.37 12.02
C PHE A 59 -7.13 4.32 13.51
N ARG A 60 -7.00 5.44 14.20
CA ARG A 60 -7.40 5.53 15.62
C ARG A 60 -8.89 5.28 15.79
N ARG A 61 -9.73 5.86 14.95
CA ARG A 61 -11.19 5.63 14.96
C ARG A 61 -11.54 4.19 14.64
N LEU A 62 -10.91 3.60 13.63
CA LEU A 62 -11.10 2.19 13.29
C LEU A 62 -10.76 1.27 14.47
N ARG A 63 -9.64 1.53 15.11
CA ARG A 63 -9.21 0.76 16.29
C ARG A 63 -10.24 0.85 17.42
N GLN A 64 -10.74 2.02 17.71
CA GLN A 64 -11.76 2.25 18.75
C GLN A 64 -13.05 1.51 18.41
N ARG A 65 -13.50 1.61 17.17
CA ARG A 65 -14.73 0.94 16.71
C ARG A 65 -14.61 -0.59 16.73
N ALA A 66 -13.42 -1.10 16.49
CA ALA A 66 -13.13 -2.54 16.52
C ALA A 66 -12.80 -3.07 17.94
N HIS A 67 -12.83 -2.20 18.95
CA HIS A 67 -12.49 -2.55 20.35
C HIS A 67 -11.09 -3.18 20.49
N ILE A 68 -10.13 -2.71 19.70
CA ILE A 68 -8.75 -3.19 19.75
C ILE A 68 -7.96 -2.33 20.73
N ALA A 69 -7.46 -2.96 21.81
CA ALA A 69 -6.68 -2.27 22.84
C ALA A 69 -5.26 -1.93 22.38
N LYS A 70 -4.66 -2.78 21.53
CA LYS A 70 -3.30 -2.56 21.03
C LYS A 70 -3.22 -1.31 20.14
N PRO A 71 -2.18 -0.48 20.28
CA PRO A 71 -1.95 0.61 19.35
C PRO A 71 -1.71 0.05 17.94
N ILE A 72 -2.53 0.47 16.98
CA ILE A 72 -2.36 0.12 15.56
C ILE A 72 -2.08 1.41 14.81
N THR A 73 -0.95 1.46 14.14
CA THR A 73 -0.52 2.58 13.31
C THR A 73 -0.21 2.08 11.91
N PRO A 74 -0.24 2.94 10.89
CA PRO A 74 0.21 2.56 9.55
C PRO A 74 1.61 1.95 9.56
N HIS A 75 2.51 2.48 10.39
CA HIS A 75 3.88 1.99 10.52
C HIS A 75 3.95 0.55 11.06
N LYS A 76 3.13 0.23 12.06
CA LYS A 76 3.03 -1.13 12.60
C LYS A 76 2.43 -2.11 11.61
N LEU A 77 1.43 -1.70 10.86
CA LEU A 77 0.86 -2.52 9.78
C LEU A 77 1.90 -2.81 8.71
N ARG A 78 2.69 -1.82 8.33
CA ARG A 78 3.78 -1.96 7.39
C ARG A 78 4.83 -2.97 7.89
N HIS A 79 5.22 -2.85 9.16
CA HIS A 79 6.18 -3.78 9.78
C HIS A 79 5.63 -5.22 9.82
N THR A 80 4.37 -5.39 10.19
CA THR A 80 3.70 -6.69 10.20
C THR A 80 3.64 -7.30 8.80
N TYR A 81 3.32 -6.51 7.81
CA TYR A 81 3.31 -6.95 6.41
C TYR A 81 4.69 -7.45 5.98
N ALA A 82 5.75 -6.68 6.25
CA ALA A 82 7.11 -7.07 5.93
C ALA A 82 7.51 -8.39 6.61
N THR A 83 7.23 -8.53 7.90
CA THR A 83 7.52 -9.73 8.66
C THR A 83 6.78 -10.94 8.11
N ASN A 84 5.50 -10.80 7.80
CA ASN A 84 4.70 -11.89 7.24
C ASN A 84 5.21 -12.31 5.86
N ARG A 85 5.66 -11.37 5.04
CA ARG A 85 6.23 -11.70 3.73
C ARG A 85 7.56 -12.43 3.85
N LEU A 86 8.43 -12.02 4.75
CA LEU A 86 9.68 -12.74 5.04
C LEU A 86 9.39 -14.17 5.51
N ASN A 87 8.45 -14.33 6.43
CA ASN A 87 8.06 -15.65 6.94
C ASN A 87 7.43 -16.54 5.86
N ALA A 88 6.81 -15.95 4.85
CA ALA A 88 6.27 -16.66 3.69
C ALA A 88 7.31 -16.98 2.62
N GLY A 89 8.58 -16.64 2.85
CA GLY A 89 9.69 -16.95 1.94
C GLY A 89 10.02 -15.85 0.92
N ALA A 90 9.45 -14.67 1.04
CA ALA A 90 9.80 -13.55 0.17
C ALA A 90 11.24 -13.08 0.45
N GLU A 91 11.94 -12.69 -0.59
CA GLU A 91 13.28 -12.11 -0.44
C GLU A 91 13.19 -10.69 0.12
N GLN A 92 14.17 -10.33 0.93
CA GLN A 92 14.21 -9.00 1.56
C GLN A 92 14.21 -7.86 0.53
N VAL A 93 14.89 -8.06 -0.59
CA VAL A 93 14.93 -7.06 -1.67
C VAL A 93 13.56 -6.79 -2.28
N ASP A 94 12.73 -7.84 -2.42
CA ASP A 94 11.38 -7.71 -2.94
C ASP A 94 10.47 -6.94 -1.97
N ILE A 95 10.62 -7.21 -0.68
CA ILE A 95 9.87 -6.50 0.37
C ILE A 95 10.26 -5.03 0.41
N GLN A 96 11.53 -4.71 0.33
CA GLN A 96 12.00 -3.34 0.26
C GLN A 96 11.45 -2.60 -0.95
N ALA A 97 11.40 -3.26 -2.10
CA ALA A 97 10.82 -2.71 -3.32
C ALA A 97 9.32 -2.40 -3.16
N LEU A 98 8.56 -3.32 -2.57
CA LEU A 98 7.12 -3.14 -2.32
C LEU A 98 6.85 -1.99 -1.34
N LEU A 99 7.67 -1.86 -0.31
CA LEU A 99 7.50 -0.85 0.71
C LEU A 99 8.12 0.50 0.34
N GLY A 100 8.87 0.56 -0.75
CA GLY A 100 9.52 1.80 -1.18
C GLY A 100 10.62 2.28 -0.24
N HIS A 101 11.30 1.37 0.44
CA HIS A 101 12.53 1.70 1.14
C HIS A 101 13.60 2.10 0.12
N VAL A 102 13.69 3.39 -0.12
CA VAL A 102 14.68 3.94 -1.03
C VAL A 102 16.00 4.04 -0.28
N ASN A 103 16.64 2.93 -0.06
CA ASN A 103 18.04 2.95 0.37
C ASN A 103 18.91 2.50 -0.78
N LEU A 104 18.61 2.92 -2.01
CA LEU A 104 19.34 2.33 -3.10
C LEU A 104 19.50 3.29 -4.22
N ALA A 105 20.73 3.46 -4.50
CA ALA A 105 21.31 3.79 -5.78
C ALA A 105 20.73 2.95 -6.95
N THR A 106 19.72 2.16 -6.75
CA THR A 106 19.05 1.37 -7.77
C THR A 106 17.73 2.02 -8.10
N THR A 107 17.81 3.04 -8.92
CA THR A 107 16.73 3.44 -9.80
C THR A 107 16.57 2.37 -10.87
N GLU A 108 16.33 1.13 -10.49
CA GLU A 108 15.96 0.14 -11.46
C GLU A 108 14.55 0.43 -11.91
N ILE A 109 14.42 0.66 -13.20
CA ILE A 109 13.13 0.77 -13.87
C ILE A 109 12.46 -0.60 -13.76
N TYR A 110 11.34 -0.67 -13.04
CA TYR A 110 10.54 -1.89 -12.97
C TYR A 110 10.02 -2.25 -14.36
N THR A 111 10.47 -3.38 -14.87
CA THR A 111 9.96 -3.98 -16.10
C THR A 111 8.65 -4.71 -15.81
N HIS A 112 7.95 -5.16 -16.85
CA HIS A 112 6.76 -6.01 -16.69
C HIS A 112 7.07 -7.30 -15.92
N VAL A 113 8.26 -7.86 -16.12
CA VAL A 113 8.72 -9.07 -15.41
C VAL A 113 8.82 -8.81 -13.90
N ASP A 114 9.35 -7.64 -13.52
CA ASP A 114 9.46 -7.27 -12.11
C ASP A 114 8.08 -7.06 -11.47
N GLN A 115 7.13 -6.51 -12.21
CA GLN A 115 5.75 -6.35 -11.74
C GLN A 115 5.05 -7.69 -11.54
N ASP A 116 5.25 -8.64 -12.45
CA ASP A 116 4.70 -9.99 -12.32
C ASP A 116 5.32 -10.72 -11.11
N ARG A 117 6.62 -10.55 -10.89
CA ARG A 117 7.30 -11.07 -9.70
C ARG A 117 6.73 -10.47 -8.42
N MET A 118 6.51 -9.15 -8.38
CA MET A 118 5.91 -8.48 -7.23
C MET A 118 4.48 -8.95 -6.98
N ALA A 119 3.70 -9.16 -8.03
CA ALA A 119 2.36 -9.72 -7.90
C ALA A 119 2.38 -11.13 -7.28
N ALA A 120 3.34 -11.97 -7.65
CA ALA A 120 3.53 -13.29 -7.05
C ALA A 120 3.92 -13.19 -5.56
N VAL A 121 4.82 -12.27 -5.21
CA VAL A 121 5.26 -12.05 -3.82
C VAL A 121 4.09 -11.64 -2.92
N VAL A 122 3.23 -10.72 -3.35
CA VAL A 122 2.11 -10.23 -2.52
C VAL A 122 1.01 -11.27 -2.34
N ASN A 123 0.92 -12.26 -3.22
CA ASN A 123 -0.05 -13.35 -3.14
C ASN A 123 0.50 -14.61 -2.47
N GLN A 124 1.72 -14.61 -1.97
CA GLN A 124 2.26 -15.70 -1.15
C GLN A 124 1.50 -15.80 0.17
N ARG A 125 1.19 -17.01 0.54
CA ARG A 125 0.53 -17.34 1.80
C ARG A 125 1.52 -17.64 2.91
#